data_92b3ac546f525f57863c6e847d7cef39
#
_entry.id   92b3ac546f525f57863c6e847d7cef39
#
_cell.length_a   1.000
_cell.length_b   1.000
_cell.length_c   1.000
_cell.angle_alpha   90.00
_cell.angle_beta   90.00
_cell.angle_gamma   90.00
#
_symmetry.space_group_name_H-M   'P 1'
#
loop_
_entity.id
_entity.type
_entity.pdbx_description
1 polymer ?
#
loop_
_entity_poly.entity_id
_entity_poly.type
_entity_poly.pdbx_seq_one_letter_code
_entity_poly.pdbx_strand_id
1 'polypeptide(L)'
;MVSLFAGIALAQETAPQPLDDNDILEAIEAELRFDQAVSADTIDVRVEEGVVELSGNAFTLLVKQRAVRLVGSLKGVRAVVDRIAVASTHRTDQEILDDVQATLRDDPVVEAQQIRVKVTNGKVTLEGAVDSFAERQLTASAVSGVNGVVAINNQIASNANTKRPNSEIRPEILRRFELSPYLAEGLIEVDLQDGVVTLGGVVGSVNERDIASVLAWVAGVREVDADDLEVKWWLDRERRRDKFTVVRNDVQIKKAVEDALLYDPRVRGAKVEVRTRQGAVSLIGNVSSLAAKRAAEQDAKNTLAVRRVINNLKVKVPDWPGDLEVTKQAAEALGRDAHLFASNLKASSHFGKVYVSGTVNSYFEKQRAETVVANVRGAMEVVNRVSVDSRWQPKEDDEIHEDVERRFRFSPILDAEQIRISVVDGTVTLRGTVDTLHERATATQHANQGGARRVINQLDVQSRRSTDLTGGSES
;
A
#
# COMPACT_ATOMS: atom_id res chain seq x y z
N MET A 1 7.57 -37.64 -6.12
CA MET A 1 8.41 -37.78 -4.90
C MET A 1 7.74 -36.92 -3.87
N VAL A 2 7.15 -37.51 -2.83
CA VAL A 2 6.39 -36.78 -1.83
C VAL A 2 7.36 -35.99 -0.96
N SER A 3 7.31 -34.65 -1.03
CA SER A 3 8.09 -33.77 -0.14
C SER A 3 7.54 -33.90 1.29
N LEU A 4 8.34 -34.43 2.21
CA LEU A 4 8.05 -34.39 3.63
C LEU A 4 8.33 -32.98 4.13
N PHE A 5 7.28 -32.18 4.32
CA PHE A 5 7.38 -30.99 5.11
C PHE A 5 7.62 -31.41 6.58
N ALA A 6 8.78 -31.04 7.11
CA ALA A 6 9.07 -31.20 8.53
C ALA A 6 8.20 -30.17 9.28
N GLY A 7 7.08 -30.62 9.81
CA GLY A 7 6.16 -29.77 10.56
C GLY A 7 6.87 -29.15 11.74
N ILE A 8 6.91 -27.84 11.80
CA ILE A 8 7.22 -27.09 13.01
C ILE A 8 6.15 -27.47 14.02
N ALA A 9 6.55 -28.10 15.13
CA ALA A 9 5.65 -28.38 16.25
C ALA A 9 5.24 -27.03 16.86
N LEU A 10 4.16 -26.47 16.34
CA LEU A 10 3.50 -25.32 16.96
C LEU A 10 2.89 -25.82 18.27
N ALA A 11 3.29 -25.22 19.40
CA ALA A 11 2.63 -25.41 20.66
C ALA A 11 1.13 -25.22 20.43
N GLN A 12 0.30 -26.13 20.97
CA GLN A 12 -1.15 -25.99 20.98
C GLN A 12 -1.53 -24.81 21.89
N GLU A 13 -1.35 -23.59 21.40
CA GLU A 13 -1.99 -22.44 22.01
C GLU A 13 -3.48 -22.50 21.69
N THR A 14 -4.30 -22.34 22.71
CA THR A 14 -5.74 -22.22 22.55
C THR A 14 -6.04 -21.07 21.63
N ALA A 15 -6.45 -21.38 20.39
CA ALA A 15 -6.86 -20.36 19.43
C ALA A 15 -7.88 -19.44 20.11
N PRO A 16 -7.75 -18.11 20.00
CA PRO A 16 -8.81 -17.20 20.46
C PRO A 16 -10.11 -17.63 19.78
N GLN A 17 -11.25 -17.36 20.42
CA GLN A 17 -12.53 -17.69 19.80
C GLN A 17 -12.53 -17.13 18.38
N PRO A 18 -12.85 -17.95 17.37
CA PRO A 18 -12.93 -17.47 15.98
C PRO A 18 -13.91 -16.31 15.95
N LEU A 19 -13.57 -15.24 15.24
CA LEU A 19 -14.51 -14.17 14.92
C LEU A 19 -15.69 -14.80 14.19
N ASP A 20 -16.91 -14.50 14.63
CA ASP A 20 -18.13 -14.93 13.98
C ASP A 20 -18.23 -14.28 12.60
N ASP A 21 -18.80 -15.00 11.62
CA ASP A 21 -19.04 -14.46 10.27
C ASP A 21 -19.90 -13.20 10.30
N ASN A 22 -20.82 -13.06 11.26
CA ASN A 22 -21.60 -11.84 11.45
C ASN A 22 -20.74 -10.66 11.93
N ASP A 23 -19.79 -10.88 12.85
CA ASP A 23 -18.84 -9.85 13.30
C ASP A 23 -17.98 -9.37 12.13
N ILE A 24 -17.52 -10.32 11.29
CA ILE A 24 -16.72 -10.03 10.08
C ILE A 24 -17.56 -9.25 9.07
N LEU A 25 -18.79 -9.66 8.83
CA LEU A 25 -19.73 -8.99 7.90
C LEU A 25 -19.98 -7.55 8.35
N GLU A 26 -20.31 -7.33 9.63
CA GLU A 26 -20.55 -6.00 10.18
C GLU A 26 -19.31 -5.09 10.03
N ALA A 27 -18.12 -5.63 10.30
CA ALA A 27 -16.87 -4.90 10.13
C ALA A 27 -16.63 -4.51 8.67
N ILE A 28 -16.87 -5.44 7.72
CA ILE A 28 -16.74 -5.18 6.27
C ILE A 28 -17.71 -4.10 5.81
N GLU A 29 -19.00 -4.24 6.16
CA GLU A 29 -20.02 -3.26 5.77
C GLU A 29 -19.69 -1.88 6.32
N ALA A 30 -19.22 -1.80 7.56
CA ALA A 30 -18.77 -0.54 8.15
C ALA A 30 -17.56 0.06 7.40
N GLU A 31 -16.54 -0.77 7.07
CA GLU A 31 -15.38 -0.30 6.30
C GLU A 31 -15.76 0.21 4.92
N LEU A 32 -16.59 -0.52 4.18
CA LEU A 32 -17.03 -0.12 2.84
C LEU A 32 -17.92 1.13 2.88
N ARG A 33 -18.81 1.25 3.89
CA ARG A 33 -19.72 2.41 4.05
C ARG A 33 -18.98 3.70 4.33
N PHE A 34 -17.90 3.66 5.11
CA PHE A 34 -17.16 4.82 5.51
C PHE A 34 -15.94 5.11 4.64
N ASP A 35 -15.60 4.23 3.71
CA ASP A 35 -14.55 4.53 2.74
C ASP A 35 -15.04 5.55 1.72
N GLN A 36 -14.35 6.69 1.65
CA GLN A 36 -14.75 7.82 0.80
C GLN A 36 -14.63 7.55 -0.71
N ALA A 37 -13.98 6.46 -1.08
CA ALA A 37 -13.79 6.08 -2.49
C ALA A 37 -14.70 4.93 -2.92
N VAL A 38 -15.22 4.16 -1.96
CA VAL A 38 -16.09 3.00 -2.22
C VAL A 38 -17.54 3.37 -1.97
N SER A 39 -18.42 3.12 -2.91
CA SER A 39 -19.86 3.26 -2.74
C SER A 39 -20.42 1.95 -2.21
N ALA A 40 -20.66 1.87 -0.90
CA ALA A 40 -21.14 0.65 -0.23
C ALA A 40 -22.47 0.15 -0.78
N ASP A 41 -23.34 1.06 -1.25
CA ASP A 41 -24.69 0.73 -1.74
C ASP A 41 -24.67 -0.09 -3.04
N THR A 42 -23.52 -0.26 -3.68
CA THR A 42 -23.38 -0.97 -4.97
C THR A 42 -22.61 -2.28 -4.85
N ILE A 43 -22.11 -2.62 -3.66
CA ILE A 43 -21.31 -3.82 -3.41
C ILE A 43 -22.01 -4.67 -2.36
N ASP A 44 -22.41 -5.88 -2.76
CA ASP A 44 -22.99 -6.88 -1.89
C ASP A 44 -21.87 -7.73 -1.25
N VAL A 45 -22.01 -8.05 0.02
CA VAL A 45 -21.05 -8.82 0.82
C VAL A 45 -21.73 -10.08 1.35
N ARG A 46 -21.06 -11.23 1.24
CA ARG A 46 -21.42 -12.47 1.91
C ARG A 46 -20.19 -13.04 2.59
N VAL A 47 -20.37 -13.57 3.78
CA VAL A 47 -19.30 -14.19 4.57
C VAL A 47 -19.72 -15.61 4.93
N GLU A 48 -18.85 -16.59 4.68
CA GLU A 48 -19.01 -17.98 5.03
C GLU A 48 -17.68 -18.57 5.46
N GLU A 49 -17.56 -18.99 6.72
CA GLU A 49 -16.34 -19.50 7.34
C GLU A 49 -15.11 -18.55 7.13
N GLY A 50 -15.33 -17.25 7.20
CA GLY A 50 -14.29 -16.23 6.97
C GLY A 50 -13.89 -16.04 5.49
N VAL A 51 -14.55 -16.75 4.56
CA VAL A 51 -14.43 -16.50 3.11
C VAL A 51 -15.43 -15.43 2.73
N VAL A 52 -14.94 -14.33 2.15
CA VAL A 52 -15.78 -13.19 1.77
C VAL A 52 -15.99 -13.16 0.27
N GLU A 53 -17.26 -13.24 -0.16
CA GLU A 53 -17.63 -12.98 -1.54
C GLU A 53 -18.10 -11.53 -1.68
N LEU A 54 -17.44 -10.78 -2.56
CA LEU A 54 -17.84 -9.42 -2.98
C LEU A 54 -18.46 -9.47 -4.35
N SER A 55 -19.69 -8.96 -4.50
CA SER A 55 -20.43 -8.92 -5.77
C SER A 55 -21.07 -7.55 -5.99
N GLY A 56 -21.68 -7.33 -7.16
CA GLY A 56 -22.26 -6.05 -7.50
C GLY A 56 -21.43 -5.23 -8.47
N ASN A 57 -21.45 -3.89 -8.37
CA ASN A 57 -20.84 -3.01 -9.35
C ASN A 57 -19.94 -1.94 -8.70
N ALA A 58 -18.78 -1.72 -9.29
CA ALA A 58 -17.91 -0.59 -8.98
C ALA A 58 -17.86 0.41 -10.15
N PHE A 59 -17.82 1.68 -9.87
CA PHE A 59 -17.74 2.72 -10.91
C PHE A 59 -16.39 2.75 -11.65
N THR A 60 -15.32 2.31 -11.00
CA THR A 60 -13.99 2.27 -11.59
C THR A 60 -13.23 1.02 -11.13
N LEU A 61 -12.21 0.65 -11.90
CA LEU A 61 -11.31 -0.45 -11.52
C LEU A 61 -10.58 -0.16 -10.19
N LEU A 62 -10.24 1.10 -9.93
CA LEU A 62 -9.61 1.49 -8.65
C LEU A 62 -10.53 1.27 -7.45
N VAL A 63 -11.83 1.58 -7.58
CA VAL A 63 -12.83 1.34 -6.51
C VAL A 63 -12.93 -0.15 -6.22
N LYS A 64 -13.06 -0.97 -7.27
CA LYS A 64 -13.07 -2.43 -7.15
C LYS A 64 -11.83 -2.95 -6.41
N GLN A 65 -10.64 -2.59 -6.88
CA GLN A 65 -9.38 -3.00 -6.25
C GLN A 65 -9.24 -2.51 -4.81
N ARG A 66 -9.76 -1.32 -4.51
CA ARG A 66 -9.77 -0.77 -3.15
C ARG A 66 -10.69 -1.56 -2.23
N ALA A 67 -11.91 -1.89 -2.67
CA ALA A 67 -12.84 -2.71 -1.90
C ALA A 67 -12.24 -4.07 -1.54
N VAL A 68 -11.66 -4.77 -2.51
CA VAL A 68 -10.99 -6.06 -2.30
C VAL A 68 -9.85 -5.94 -1.28
N ARG A 69 -8.99 -4.92 -1.41
CA ARG A 69 -7.88 -4.70 -0.45
C ARG A 69 -8.37 -4.34 0.94
N LEU A 70 -9.40 -3.50 1.08
CA LEU A 70 -9.98 -3.15 2.38
C LEU A 70 -10.47 -4.40 3.09
N VAL A 71 -11.25 -5.22 2.41
CA VAL A 71 -11.79 -6.47 2.96
C VAL A 71 -10.68 -7.45 3.29
N GLY A 72 -9.71 -7.65 2.38
CA GLY A 72 -8.56 -8.54 2.60
C GLY A 72 -7.62 -8.13 3.74
N SER A 73 -7.76 -6.89 4.24
CA SER A 73 -6.98 -6.39 5.38
C SER A 73 -7.66 -6.57 6.74
N LEU A 74 -8.87 -7.11 6.81
CA LEU A 74 -9.61 -7.24 8.06
C LEU A 74 -9.29 -8.56 8.78
N LYS A 75 -9.23 -8.52 10.10
CA LYS A 75 -9.12 -9.73 10.94
C LYS A 75 -10.31 -10.66 10.67
N GLY A 76 -10.03 -11.94 10.60
CA GLY A 76 -11.04 -12.97 10.37
C GLY A 76 -11.25 -13.30 8.89
N VAL A 77 -10.91 -12.41 7.97
CA VAL A 77 -11.01 -12.68 6.52
C VAL A 77 -9.89 -13.63 6.09
N ARG A 78 -10.26 -14.82 5.62
CA ARG A 78 -9.34 -15.89 5.19
C ARG A 78 -9.11 -15.90 3.68
N ALA A 79 -10.13 -15.50 2.92
CA ALA A 79 -10.06 -15.34 1.47
C ALA A 79 -11.08 -14.32 1.00
N VAL A 80 -10.81 -13.70 -0.15
CA VAL A 80 -11.77 -12.80 -0.83
C VAL A 80 -12.05 -13.32 -2.22
N VAL A 81 -13.33 -13.59 -2.52
CA VAL A 81 -13.81 -13.96 -3.85
C VAL A 81 -14.39 -12.71 -4.50
N ASP A 82 -13.65 -12.18 -5.48
CA ASP A 82 -14.01 -10.95 -6.18
C ASP A 82 -14.89 -11.23 -7.40
N ARG A 83 -16.19 -10.89 -7.28
CA ARG A 83 -17.17 -10.91 -8.36
C ARG A 83 -17.72 -9.52 -8.68
N ILE A 84 -17.02 -8.46 -8.24
CA ILE A 84 -17.44 -7.08 -8.54
C ILE A 84 -17.25 -6.82 -10.04
N ALA A 85 -18.28 -6.40 -10.72
CA ALA A 85 -18.19 -5.90 -12.08
C ALA A 85 -17.78 -4.42 -12.07
N VAL A 86 -16.98 -3.99 -13.04
CA VAL A 86 -16.68 -2.57 -13.23
C VAL A 86 -17.65 -2.02 -14.29
N ALA A 87 -18.34 -0.92 -13.96
CA ALA A 87 -19.30 -0.30 -14.84
C ALA A 87 -18.61 0.17 -16.15
N SER A 88 -19.20 -0.20 -17.28
CA SER A 88 -18.74 0.30 -18.58
C SER A 88 -19.04 1.80 -18.68
N THR A 89 -18.04 2.58 -19.06
CA THR A 89 -18.21 4.00 -19.38
C THR A 89 -18.65 4.16 -20.84
N HIS A 90 -19.23 5.32 -21.20
CA HIS A 90 -19.57 5.64 -22.60
C HIS A 90 -18.35 6.03 -23.46
N ARG A 91 -17.13 5.68 -23.01
CA ARG A 91 -15.89 5.97 -23.72
C ARG A 91 -15.57 4.90 -24.75
N THR A 92 -15.02 5.34 -25.87
CA THR A 92 -14.55 4.44 -26.93
C THR A 92 -13.21 3.80 -26.54
N ASP A 93 -12.94 2.61 -27.06
CA ASP A 93 -11.64 1.93 -26.88
C ASP A 93 -10.46 2.78 -27.35
N GLN A 94 -10.64 3.62 -28.39
CA GLN A 94 -9.60 4.52 -28.89
C GLN A 94 -9.28 5.63 -27.89
N GLU A 95 -10.28 6.27 -27.29
CA GLU A 95 -10.05 7.29 -26.24
C GLU A 95 -9.34 6.72 -25.02
N ILE A 96 -9.71 5.48 -24.62
CA ILE A 96 -9.04 4.80 -23.51
C ILE A 96 -7.61 4.45 -23.88
N LEU A 97 -7.36 3.97 -25.11
CA LEU A 97 -6.01 3.66 -25.61
C LEU A 97 -5.11 4.88 -25.59
N ASP A 98 -5.61 6.01 -26.10
CA ASP A 98 -4.86 7.27 -26.16
C ASP A 98 -4.48 7.75 -24.76
N ASP A 99 -5.42 7.67 -23.80
CA ASP A 99 -5.19 8.05 -22.40
C ASP A 99 -4.24 7.11 -21.66
N VAL A 100 -4.33 5.79 -21.90
CA VAL A 100 -3.39 4.80 -21.33
C VAL A 100 -1.98 5.04 -21.88
N GLN A 101 -1.84 5.25 -23.18
CA GLN A 101 -0.54 5.54 -23.78
C GLN A 101 0.06 6.84 -23.25
N ALA A 102 -0.77 7.89 -23.08
CA ALA A 102 -0.34 9.13 -22.49
C ALA A 102 0.11 8.96 -21.04
N THR A 103 -0.66 8.19 -20.24
CA THR A 103 -0.32 7.89 -18.84
C THR A 103 1.03 7.19 -18.72
N LEU A 104 1.28 6.16 -19.54
CA LEU A 104 2.55 5.44 -19.54
C LEU A 104 3.71 6.31 -20.01
N ARG A 105 3.53 7.18 -21.01
CA ARG A 105 4.56 8.09 -21.51
C ARG A 105 4.93 9.17 -20.50
N ASP A 106 3.94 9.67 -19.75
CA ASP A 106 4.11 10.76 -18.79
C ASP A 106 4.66 10.26 -17.45
N ASP A 107 4.59 8.93 -17.18
CA ASP A 107 5.11 8.32 -15.95
C ASP A 107 6.65 8.28 -15.98
N PRO A 108 7.32 8.83 -14.97
CA PRO A 108 8.79 8.91 -14.96
C PRO A 108 9.49 7.57 -14.69
N VAL A 109 8.74 6.52 -14.34
CA VAL A 109 9.29 5.20 -13.96
C VAL A 109 9.11 4.17 -15.09
N VAL A 110 8.06 4.34 -15.90
CA VAL A 110 7.68 3.38 -16.94
C VAL A 110 8.47 3.65 -18.22
N GLU A 111 9.13 2.62 -18.75
CA GLU A 111 9.72 2.67 -20.08
C GLU A 111 8.64 2.40 -21.15
N ALA A 112 7.77 3.36 -21.38
CA ALA A 112 6.59 3.26 -22.24
C ALA A 112 6.87 2.72 -23.64
N GLN A 113 8.08 2.94 -24.18
CA GLN A 113 8.49 2.50 -25.54
C GLN A 113 8.56 0.97 -25.67
N GLN A 114 8.69 0.25 -24.57
CA GLN A 114 8.79 -1.21 -24.54
C GLN A 114 7.43 -1.90 -24.33
N ILE A 115 6.36 -1.10 -24.09
CA ILE A 115 5.04 -1.61 -23.73
C ILE A 115 4.05 -1.34 -24.87
N ARG A 116 3.45 -2.43 -25.38
CA ARG A 116 2.34 -2.38 -26.32
C ARG A 116 1.03 -2.45 -25.56
N VAL A 117 0.09 -1.60 -25.95
CA VAL A 117 -1.23 -1.49 -25.36
C VAL A 117 -2.30 -1.84 -26.39
N LYS A 118 -3.25 -2.68 -26.01
CA LYS A 118 -4.48 -2.94 -26.78
C LYS A 118 -5.68 -2.73 -25.85
N VAL A 119 -6.76 -2.17 -26.36
CA VAL A 119 -8.00 -1.98 -25.64
C VAL A 119 -9.14 -2.66 -26.40
N THR A 120 -9.99 -3.38 -25.68
CA THR A 120 -11.19 -4.03 -26.24
C THR A 120 -12.29 -4.02 -25.19
N ASN A 121 -13.37 -3.30 -25.44
CA ASN A 121 -14.48 -3.08 -24.50
C ASN A 121 -14.00 -2.60 -23.13
N GLY A 122 -13.08 -1.62 -23.10
CA GLY A 122 -12.47 -1.08 -21.89
C GLY A 122 -11.48 -2.00 -21.18
N LYS A 123 -11.28 -3.24 -21.65
CA LYS A 123 -10.27 -4.16 -21.14
C LYS A 123 -8.93 -3.87 -21.78
N VAL A 124 -7.95 -3.50 -20.98
CA VAL A 124 -6.60 -3.17 -21.42
C VAL A 124 -5.70 -4.41 -21.35
N THR A 125 -5.06 -4.74 -22.47
CA THR A 125 -3.99 -5.76 -22.52
C THR A 125 -2.65 -5.04 -22.65
N LEU A 126 -1.73 -5.34 -21.74
CA LEU A 126 -0.36 -4.82 -21.70
C LEU A 126 0.59 -5.94 -22.09
N GLU A 127 1.40 -5.73 -23.14
CA GLU A 127 2.38 -6.69 -23.64
C GLU A 127 3.75 -6.00 -23.74
N GLY A 128 4.82 -6.73 -23.50
CA GLY A 128 6.19 -6.24 -23.60
C GLY A 128 7.09 -6.79 -22.52
N ALA A 129 8.15 -6.08 -22.21
CA ALA A 129 9.09 -6.49 -21.17
C ALA A 129 9.56 -5.28 -20.35
N VAL A 130 9.78 -5.51 -19.06
CA VAL A 130 10.34 -4.55 -18.11
C VAL A 130 11.46 -5.22 -17.30
N ASP A 131 12.29 -4.42 -16.65
CA ASP A 131 13.46 -4.93 -15.91
C ASP A 131 13.10 -5.66 -14.61
N SER A 132 11.93 -5.38 -14.02
CA SER A 132 11.55 -5.97 -12.74
C SER A 132 10.05 -6.22 -12.63
N PHE A 133 9.68 -7.14 -11.73
CA PHE A 133 8.29 -7.37 -11.36
C PHE A 133 7.64 -6.12 -10.75
N ALA A 134 8.40 -5.34 -9.97
CA ALA A 134 7.90 -4.09 -9.41
C ALA A 134 7.52 -3.07 -10.50
N GLU A 135 8.29 -2.94 -11.58
CA GLU A 135 7.91 -2.12 -12.74
C GLU A 135 6.65 -2.64 -13.44
N ARG A 136 6.53 -3.96 -13.60
CA ARG A 136 5.31 -4.58 -14.13
C ARG A 136 4.09 -4.20 -13.31
N GLN A 137 4.19 -4.23 -11.99
CA GLN A 137 3.10 -3.86 -11.08
C GLN A 137 2.80 -2.35 -11.11
N LEU A 138 3.84 -1.51 -11.11
CA LEU A 138 3.67 -0.06 -11.21
C LEU A 138 2.98 0.34 -12.53
N THR A 139 3.37 -0.31 -13.63
CA THR A 139 2.72 -0.11 -14.95
C THR A 139 1.24 -0.44 -14.91
N ALA A 140 0.86 -1.60 -14.36
CA ALA A 140 -0.55 -1.98 -14.22
C ALA A 140 -1.31 -1.02 -13.28
N SER A 141 -0.66 -0.59 -12.19
CA SER A 141 -1.26 0.37 -11.25
C SER A 141 -1.50 1.74 -11.89
N ALA A 142 -0.59 2.24 -12.71
CA ALA A 142 -0.76 3.48 -13.45
C ALA A 142 -1.97 3.39 -14.41
N VAL A 143 -2.07 2.29 -15.15
CA VAL A 143 -3.17 2.03 -16.10
C VAL A 143 -4.52 1.87 -15.40
N SER A 144 -4.56 1.23 -14.21
CA SER A 144 -5.80 1.06 -13.46
C SER A 144 -6.46 2.37 -13.03
N GLY A 145 -5.68 3.46 -13.00
CA GLY A 145 -6.15 4.80 -12.69
C GLY A 145 -6.80 5.54 -13.86
N VAL A 146 -6.74 5.01 -15.08
CA VAL A 146 -7.29 5.68 -16.27
C VAL A 146 -8.79 5.47 -16.37
N ASN A 147 -9.52 6.56 -16.61
CA ASN A 147 -10.97 6.53 -16.76
C ASN A 147 -11.39 5.66 -17.95
N GLY A 148 -12.34 4.77 -17.73
CA GLY A 148 -12.87 3.83 -18.73
C GLY A 148 -12.18 2.46 -18.74
N VAL A 149 -11.08 2.29 -18.01
CA VAL A 149 -10.45 0.98 -17.86
C VAL A 149 -11.29 0.12 -16.90
N VAL A 150 -11.82 -0.99 -17.42
CA VAL A 150 -12.68 -1.92 -16.64
C VAL A 150 -11.90 -3.15 -16.15
N ALA A 151 -10.86 -3.55 -16.87
CA ALA A 151 -9.98 -4.66 -16.48
C ALA A 151 -8.61 -4.53 -17.14
N ILE A 152 -7.60 -5.15 -16.53
CA ILE A 152 -6.24 -5.19 -17.06
C ILE A 152 -5.80 -6.66 -17.22
N ASN A 153 -5.38 -7.01 -18.43
CA ASN A 153 -4.65 -8.24 -18.73
C ASN A 153 -3.16 -7.91 -18.86
N ASN A 154 -2.41 -8.07 -17.76
CA ASN A 154 -1.01 -7.73 -17.71
C ASN A 154 -0.13 -8.90 -18.14
N GLN A 155 0.27 -8.91 -19.43
CA GLN A 155 1.17 -9.88 -20.06
C GLN A 155 2.60 -9.35 -20.21
N ILE A 156 2.96 -8.30 -19.45
CA ILE A 156 4.33 -7.80 -19.44
C ILE A 156 5.25 -8.84 -18.82
N ALA A 157 6.29 -9.22 -19.53
CA ALA A 157 7.34 -10.07 -18.99
C ALA A 157 8.29 -9.23 -18.14
N SER A 158 8.69 -9.73 -16.97
CA SER A 158 9.82 -9.16 -16.22
C SER A 158 11.11 -9.83 -16.72
N ASN A 159 12.07 -9.02 -17.17
CA ASN A 159 13.37 -9.50 -17.66
C ASN A 159 14.28 -10.04 -16.53
N ALA A 160 13.69 -10.74 -15.57
CA ALA A 160 14.43 -11.42 -14.50
C ALA A 160 15.35 -12.56 -15.01
N ASN A 161 15.76 -12.50 -16.30
CA ASN A 161 16.61 -13.49 -16.99
C ASN A 161 18.04 -13.57 -16.45
N THR A 162 18.34 -12.94 -15.34
CA THR A 162 19.62 -13.14 -14.66
C THR A 162 19.57 -14.51 -13.98
N LYS A 163 20.17 -15.51 -14.61
CA LYS A 163 20.38 -16.80 -13.94
C LYS A 163 21.21 -16.57 -12.67
N ARG A 164 20.54 -16.60 -11.54
CA ARG A 164 21.17 -16.52 -10.21
C ARG A 164 21.03 -17.87 -9.53
N PRO A 165 22.01 -18.29 -8.74
CA PRO A 165 21.91 -19.52 -7.98
C PRO A 165 20.87 -19.37 -6.85
N ASN A 166 20.15 -20.46 -6.54
CA ASN A 166 19.17 -20.51 -5.47
C ASN A 166 19.76 -20.10 -4.11
N SER A 167 21.07 -20.35 -3.91
CA SER A 167 21.82 -19.95 -2.71
C SER A 167 21.91 -18.43 -2.50
N GLU A 168 21.68 -17.62 -3.52
CA GLU A 168 21.61 -16.16 -3.44
C GLU A 168 20.17 -15.65 -3.38
N ILE A 169 19.27 -16.26 -4.14
CA ILE A 169 17.87 -15.84 -4.25
C ILE A 169 17.12 -16.05 -2.93
N ARG A 170 17.16 -17.24 -2.36
CA ARG A 170 16.44 -17.57 -1.13
C ARG A 170 16.82 -16.68 0.06
N PRO A 171 18.10 -16.42 0.38
CA PRO A 171 18.49 -15.51 1.44
C PRO A 171 18.02 -14.07 1.20
N GLU A 172 17.97 -13.60 -0.06
CA GLU A 172 17.46 -12.27 -0.40
C GLU A 172 15.96 -12.17 -0.11
N ILE A 173 15.15 -13.18 -0.46
CA ILE A 173 13.72 -13.23 -0.17
C ILE A 173 13.50 -13.20 1.35
N LEU A 174 14.18 -14.08 2.09
CA LEU A 174 14.06 -14.14 3.57
C LEU A 174 14.45 -12.81 4.21
N ARG A 175 15.49 -12.14 3.70
CA ARG A 175 15.89 -10.84 4.19
C ARG A 175 14.85 -9.76 3.92
N ARG A 176 14.16 -9.77 2.76
CA ARG A 176 13.05 -8.84 2.47
C ARG A 176 11.89 -9.08 3.42
N PHE A 177 11.59 -10.33 3.75
CA PHE A 177 10.55 -10.67 4.74
C PHE A 177 10.95 -10.19 6.14
N GLU A 178 12.22 -10.42 6.54
CA GLU A 178 12.76 -9.92 7.81
C GLU A 178 12.62 -8.41 7.95
N LEU A 179 12.92 -7.66 6.91
CA LEU A 179 12.91 -6.20 6.92
C LEU A 179 11.50 -5.58 6.74
N SER A 180 10.52 -6.38 6.31
CA SER A 180 9.16 -5.94 6.12
C SER A 180 8.46 -5.73 7.47
N PRO A 181 7.84 -4.58 7.75
CA PRO A 181 7.01 -4.38 8.93
C PRO A 181 5.67 -5.10 8.86
N TYR A 182 5.33 -5.65 7.70
CA TYR A 182 4.03 -6.26 7.42
C TYR A 182 4.00 -7.77 7.67
N LEU A 183 5.16 -8.44 7.66
CA LEU A 183 5.24 -9.90 7.73
C LEU A 183 5.87 -10.35 9.04
N ALA A 184 5.33 -11.42 9.63
CA ALA A 184 5.96 -12.14 10.73
C ALA A 184 6.99 -13.12 10.17
N GLU A 185 8.28 -12.82 10.36
CA GLU A 185 9.32 -13.75 9.95
C GLU A 185 9.24 -15.05 10.77
N GLY A 186 9.65 -16.16 10.16
CA GLY A 186 9.62 -17.48 10.80
C GLY A 186 8.27 -18.18 10.77
N LEU A 187 7.19 -17.50 10.30
CA LEU A 187 5.91 -18.14 9.96
C LEU A 187 5.77 -18.45 8.47
N ILE A 188 6.63 -17.87 7.63
CA ILE A 188 6.60 -18.07 6.17
C ILE A 188 7.80 -18.91 5.76
N GLU A 189 7.52 -20.04 5.16
CA GLU A 189 8.51 -20.93 4.56
C GLU A 189 8.72 -20.56 3.10
N VAL A 190 9.97 -20.60 2.62
CA VAL A 190 10.34 -20.32 1.23
C VAL A 190 11.02 -21.53 0.65
N ASP A 191 10.39 -22.20 -0.30
CA ASP A 191 11.04 -23.17 -1.17
C ASP A 191 11.34 -22.55 -2.54
N LEU A 192 12.44 -22.94 -3.16
CA LEU A 192 12.88 -22.41 -4.44
C LEU A 192 13.45 -23.51 -5.32
N GLN A 193 12.77 -23.77 -6.43
CA GLN A 193 13.19 -24.74 -7.42
C GLN A 193 13.15 -24.12 -8.83
N ASP A 194 14.27 -24.13 -9.54
CA ASP A 194 14.38 -23.63 -10.91
C ASP A 194 13.77 -22.24 -11.16
N GLY A 195 13.91 -21.33 -10.17
CA GLY A 195 13.36 -19.97 -10.23
C GLY A 195 11.85 -19.87 -9.93
N VAL A 196 11.20 -20.96 -9.53
CA VAL A 196 9.84 -20.99 -9.00
C VAL A 196 9.95 -20.94 -7.47
N VAL A 197 9.34 -19.94 -6.86
CA VAL A 197 9.24 -19.77 -5.41
C VAL A 197 7.90 -20.29 -4.95
N THR A 198 7.88 -21.23 -4.01
CA THR A 198 6.68 -21.65 -3.30
C THR A 198 6.72 -21.14 -1.86
N LEU A 199 5.70 -20.39 -1.47
CA LEU A 199 5.53 -19.86 -0.13
C LEU A 199 4.52 -20.70 0.64
N GLY A 200 4.95 -21.27 1.77
CA GLY A 200 4.09 -22.01 2.69
C GLY A 200 4.07 -21.39 4.07
N GLY A 201 3.21 -21.90 4.96
CA GLY A 201 3.12 -21.45 6.34
C GLY A 201 1.95 -20.52 6.61
N VAL A 202 2.14 -19.47 7.43
CA VAL A 202 1.05 -18.66 7.97
C VAL A 202 1.29 -17.17 7.82
N VAL A 203 0.22 -16.43 7.48
CA VAL A 203 0.15 -14.97 7.48
C VAL A 203 -1.06 -14.48 8.27
N GLY A 204 -1.08 -13.22 8.68
CA GLY A 204 -2.16 -12.64 9.49
C GLY A 204 -3.38 -12.16 8.68
N SER A 205 -3.22 -11.91 7.39
CA SER A 205 -4.30 -11.42 6.52
C SER A 205 -4.06 -11.79 5.05
N VAL A 206 -5.11 -11.67 4.24
CA VAL A 206 -5.01 -11.85 2.77
C VAL A 206 -4.02 -10.84 2.18
N ASN A 207 -4.05 -9.59 2.64
CA ASN A 207 -3.10 -8.58 2.17
C ASN A 207 -1.64 -8.92 2.50
N GLU A 208 -1.37 -9.59 3.62
CA GLU A 208 -0.02 -10.05 3.95
C GLU A 208 0.44 -11.17 3.02
N ARG A 209 -0.46 -12.05 2.59
CA ARG A 209 -0.18 -13.05 1.55
C ARG A 209 0.26 -12.36 0.25
N ASP A 210 -0.46 -11.32 -0.17
CA ASP A 210 -0.13 -10.55 -1.36
C ASP A 210 1.23 -9.84 -1.22
N ILE A 211 1.50 -9.26 -0.04
CA ILE A 211 2.78 -8.61 0.26
C ILE A 211 3.93 -9.63 0.22
N ALA A 212 3.76 -10.82 0.82
CA ALA A 212 4.75 -11.87 0.79
C ALA A 212 5.04 -12.30 -0.65
N SER A 213 3.99 -12.50 -1.45
CA SER A 213 4.11 -12.83 -2.87
C SER A 213 4.91 -11.75 -3.63
N VAL A 214 4.58 -10.47 -3.44
CA VAL A 214 5.29 -9.34 -4.09
C VAL A 214 6.75 -9.26 -3.66
N LEU A 215 7.04 -9.42 -2.37
CA LEU A 215 8.40 -9.36 -1.84
C LEU A 215 9.27 -10.54 -2.27
N ALA A 216 8.67 -11.69 -2.59
CA ALA A 216 9.38 -12.86 -3.12
C ALA A 216 9.87 -12.68 -4.57
N TRP A 217 9.32 -11.72 -5.30
CA TRP A 217 9.79 -11.40 -6.64
C TRP A 217 11.12 -10.64 -6.59
N VAL A 218 12.21 -11.39 -6.62
CA VAL A 218 13.58 -10.87 -6.73
C VAL A 218 14.20 -11.28 -8.08
N ALA A 219 15.34 -10.68 -8.42
CA ALA A 219 16.04 -11.03 -9.66
C ALA A 219 16.35 -12.54 -9.71
N GLY A 220 15.97 -13.22 -10.79
CA GLY A 220 16.12 -14.67 -10.97
C GLY A 220 14.86 -15.47 -10.66
N VAL A 221 13.84 -14.89 -10.05
CA VAL A 221 12.52 -15.51 -9.83
C VAL A 221 11.68 -15.39 -11.09
N ARG A 222 11.07 -16.49 -11.52
CA ARG A 222 10.20 -16.59 -12.70
C ARG A 222 8.73 -16.71 -12.33
N GLU A 223 8.44 -17.28 -11.17
CA GLU A 223 7.10 -17.54 -10.68
C GLU A 223 7.10 -17.52 -9.15
N VAL A 224 6.02 -17.07 -8.55
CA VAL A 224 5.76 -17.13 -7.10
C VAL A 224 4.39 -17.73 -6.90
N ASP A 225 4.36 -18.85 -6.21
CA ASP A 225 3.17 -19.54 -5.73
C ASP A 225 3.02 -19.29 -4.22
N ALA A 226 1.90 -18.72 -3.81
CA ALA A 226 1.57 -18.40 -2.42
C ALA A 226 0.25 -19.05 -1.95
N ASP A 227 -0.23 -20.06 -2.69
CA ASP A 227 -1.52 -20.71 -2.43
C ASP A 227 -1.48 -21.54 -1.12
N ASP A 228 -0.31 -22.03 -0.72
CA ASP A 228 -0.09 -22.77 0.52
C ASP A 228 0.07 -21.87 1.77
N LEU A 229 -0.04 -20.53 1.64
CA LEU A 229 -0.06 -19.60 2.76
C LEU A 229 -1.46 -19.55 3.40
N GLU A 230 -1.57 -20.05 4.64
CA GLU A 230 -2.79 -19.99 5.42
C GLU A 230 -2.94 -18.63 6.15
N VAL A 231 -4.15 -18.08 6.21
CA VAL A 231 -4.42 -16.87 6.98
C VAL A 231 -4.86 -17.24 8.39
N LYS A 232 -4.01 -16.91 9.40
CA LYS A 232 -4.26 -17.13 10.84
C LYS A 232 -3.80 -15.91 11.63
N TRP A 233 -4.64 -14.87 11.71
CA TRP A 233 -4.30 -13.56 12.27
C TRP A 233 -3.76 -13.61 13.70
N TRP A 234 -4.20 -14.59 14.52
CA TRP A 234 -3.79 -14.74 15.93
C TRP A 234 -2.34 -15.21 16.10
N LEU A 235 -1.84 -16.09 15.21
CA LEU A 235 -0.45 -16.55 15.25
C LEU A 235 0.52 -15.47 14.79
N ASP A 236 0.14 -14.71 13.77
CA ASP A 236 0.93 -13.63 13.24
C ASP A 236 1.17 -12.51 14.26
N ARG A 237 0.12 -12.14 15.02
CA ARG A 237 0.19 -11.06 16.00
C ARG A 237 1.29 -11.25 17.05
N GLU A 238 1.42 -12.46 17.62
CA GLU A 238 2.45 -12.73 18.63
C GLU A 238 3.86 -12.69 18.04
N ARG A 239 4.05 -13.33 16.90
CA ARG A 239 5.34 -13.35 16.22
C ARG A 239 5.79 -11.97 15.74
N ARG A 240 4.88 -11.12 15.29
CA ARG A 240 5.20 -9.73 15.00
C ARG A 240 5.64 -8.95 16.23
N ARG A 241 5.00 -9.15 17.37
CA ARG A 241 5.42 -8.53 18.63
C ARG A 241 6.85 -8.92 18.98
N ASP A 242 7.22 -10.19 18.87
CA ASP A 242 8.59 -10.66 19.11
C ASP A 242 9.60 -9.99 18.17
N LYS A 243 9.25 -9.85 16.90
CA LYS A 243 10.10 -9.19 15.89
C LYS A 243 10.42 -7.74 16.25
N PHE A 244 9.48 -7.00 16.81
CA PHE A 244 9.68 -5.61 17.21
C PHE A 244 10.48 -5.45 18.51
N THR A 245 10.66 -6.51 19.30
CA THR A 245 11.52 -6.50 20.49
C THR A 245 13.02 -6.55 20.13
N VAL A 246 13.38 -6.99 18.93
CA VAL A 246 14.77 -7.05 18.48
C VAL A 246 15.32 -5.64 18.30
N VAL A 247 16.24 -5.25 19.19
CA VAL A 247 16.93 -3.95 19.11
C VAL A 247 17.86 -3.95 17.90
N ARG A 248 17.55 -3.15 16.89
CA ARG A 248 18.42 -2.92 15.73
C ARG A 248 19.26 -1.66 15.94
N ASN A 249 20.56 -1.77 15.72
CA ASN A 249 21.45 -0.62 15.78
C ASN A 249 21.38 0.24 14.50
N ASP A 250 21.88 1.46 14.56
CA ASP A 250 21.83 2.42 13.45
C ASP A 250 22.50 1.90 12.17
N VAL A 251 23.50 1.02 12.27
CA VAL A 251 24.17 0.41 11.11
C VAL A 251 23.23 -0.57 10.39
N GLN A 252 22.52 -1.38 11.17
CA GLN A 252 21.55 -2.33 10.63
C GLN A 252 20.37 -1.60 9.98
N ILE A 253 19.84 -0.56 10.65
CA ILE A 253 18.75 0.27 10.11
C ILE A 253 19.20 0.96 8.81
N LYS A 254 20.38 1.56 8.79
CA LYS A 254 20.95 2.18 7.59
C LYS A 254 20.99 1.19 6.44
N LYS A 255 21.57 -0.01 6.67
CA LYS A 255 21.69 -1.04 5.63
C LYS A 255 20.31 -1.49 5.13
N ALA A 256 19.33 -1.66 6.01
CA ALA A 256 17.97 -2.04 5.64
C ALA A 256 17.29 -1.00 4.75
N VAL A 257 17.44 0.30 5.07
CA VAL A 257 16.92 1.39 4.23
C VAL A 257 17.64 1.44 2.89
N GLU A 258 18.97 1.30 2.86
CA GLU A 258 19.75 1.25 1.61
C GLU A 258 19.30 0.10 0.70
N ASP A 259 19.02 -1.08 1.27
CA ASP A 259 18.51 -2.23 0.53
C ASP A 259 17.08 -1.96 -0.01
N ALA A 260 16.19 -1.38 0.79
CA ALA A 260 14.84 -1.02 0.35
C ALA A 260 14.88 -0.06 -0.85
N LEU A 261 15.70 0.99 -0.77
CA LEU A 261 15.89 1.95 -1.86
C LEU A 261 16.49 1.32 -3.13
N LEU A 262 17.37 0.34 -2.98
CA LEU A 262 18.00 -0.36 -4.10
C LEU A 262 16.98 -1.17 -4.92
N TYR A 263 15.98 -1.72 -4.24
CA TYR A 263 14.97 -2.59 -4.86
C TYR A 263 13.73 -1.85 -5.39
N ASP A 264 13.57 -0.56 -5.05
CA ASP A 264 12.46 0.24 -5.59
C ASP A 264 12.84 0.82 -6.97
N PRO A 265 12.17 0.42 -8.07
CA PRO A 265 12.47 0.91 -9.41
C PRO A 265 12.27 2.43 -9.54
N ARG A 266 11.41 3.04 -8.71
CA ARG A 266 11.18 4.51 -8.70
C ARG A 266 12.41 5.27 -8.23
N VAL A 267 13.25 4.64 -7.40
CA VAL A 267 14.47 5.24 -6.81
C VAL A 267 15.73 4.76 -7.53
N ARG A 268 15.61 3.77 -8.44
CA ARG A 268 16.74 3.19 -9.18
C ARG A 268 17.60 4.28 -9.84
N GLY A 269 18.92 4.13 -9.72
CA GLY A 269 19.91 5.05 -10.29
C GLY A 269 20.07 6.35 -9.52
N ALA A 270 19.25 6.64 -8.51
CA ALA A 270 19.43 7.79 -7.65
C ALA A 270 20.62 7.58 -6.68
N LYS A 271 21.45 8.60 -6.52
CA LYS A 271 22.49 8.60 -5.49
C LYS A 271 21.93 9.16 -4.19
N VAL A 272 21.35 8.27 -3.38
CA VAL A 272 20.78 8.58 -2.07
C VAL A 272 21.78 8.18 -0.98
N GLU A 273 22.22 9.14 -0.19
CA GLU A 273 22.99 8.91 1.03
C GLU A 273 22.02 8.73 2.19
N VAL A 274 22.13 7.61 2.90
CA VAL A 274 21.36 7.29 4.10
C VAL A 274 22.21 7.52 5.33
N ARG A 275 21.76 8.38 6.24
CA ARG A 275 22.36 8.58 7.56
C ARG A 275 21.35 8.22 8.63
N THR A 276 21.79 7.46 9.63
CA THR A 276 20.94 7.01 10.73
C THR A 276 21.55 7.40 12.07
N ARG A 277 20.72 7.94 12.95
CA ARG A 277 21.09 8.25 14.33
C ARG A 277 19.89 8.02 15.26
N GLN A 278 20.04 7.06 16.20
CA GLN A 278 18.99 6.68 17.16
C GLN A 278 17.64 6.33 16.50
N GLY A 279 17.70 5.62 15.36
CA GLY A 279 16.53 5.27 14.57
C GLY A 279 15.94 6.42 13.73
N ALA A 280 16.50 7.63 13.78
CA ALA A 280 16.13 8.71 12.88
C ALA A 280 16.96 8.60 11.59
N VAL A 281 16.26 8.43 10.45
CA VAL A 281 16.87 8.29 9.11
C VAL A 281 16.80 9.60 8.37
N SER A 282 17.95 10.06 7.85
CA SER A 282 18.04 11.20 6.95
C SER A 282 18.40 10.74 5.54
N LEU A 283 17.57 11.07 4.55
CA LEU A 283 17.79 10.82 3.13
C LEU A 283 18.34 12.08 2.48
N ILE A 284 19.53 12.00 1.88
CA ILE A 284 20.24 13.15 1.31
C ILE A 284 20.68 12.80 -0.12
N GLY A 285 20.52 13.73 -1.06
CA GLY A 285 20.95 13.50 -2.43
C GLY A 285 19.99 14.09 -3.46
N ASN A 286 20.01 13.53 -4.67
CA ASN A 286 19.16 13.97 -5.76
C ASN A 286 18.41 12.78 -6.36
N VAL A 287 17.14 13.00 -6.69
CA VAL A 287 16.27 12.07 -7.40
C VAL A 287 15.71 12.72 -8.66
N SER A 288 15.31 11.91 -9.64
CA SER A 288 14.86 12.39 -10.96
C SER A 288 13.41 12.87 -10.99
N SER A 289 12.60 12.51 -9.98
CA SER A 289 11.18 12.85 -9.93
C SER A 289 10.67 13.04 -8.50
N LEU A 290 9.52 13.69 -8.36
CA LEU A 290 8.82 13.81 -7.08
C LEU A 290 8.29 12.44 -6.61
N ALA A 291 7.87 11.59 -7.54
CA ALA A 291 7.49 10.20 -7.25
C ALA A 291 8.65 9.43 -6.60
N ALA A 292 9.86 9.54 -7.14
CA ALA A 292 11.06 8.93 -6.56
C ALA A 292 11.38 9.47 -5.16
N LYS A 293 11.21 10.78 -4.93
CA LYS A 293 11.40 11.38 -3.60
C LYS A 293 10.42 10.82 -2.57
N ARG A 294 9.14 10.68 -2.95
CA ARG A 294 8.09 10.13 -2.09
C ARG A 294 8.29 8.63 -1.86
N ALA A 295 8.66 7.89 -2.89
CA ALA A 295 8.98 6.47 -2.79
C ALA A 295 10.11 6.22 -1.78
N ALA A 296 11.22 6.93 -1.91
CA ALA A 296 12.35 6.81 -0.97
C ALA A 296 11.95 7.12 0.48
N GLU A 297 11.08 8.11 0.71
CA GLU A 297 10.56 8.40 2.04
C GLU A 297 9.69 7.26 2.58
N GLN A 298 8.83 6.69 1.73
CA GLN A 298 7.95 5.59 2.10
C GLN A 298 8.74 4.33 2.41
N ASP A 299 9.75 3.99 1.60
CA ASP A 299 10.66 2.86 1.84
C ASP A 299 11.36 2.98 3.19
N ALA A 300 11.87 4.18 3.49
CA ALA A 300 12.48 4.43 4.80
C ALA A 300 11.46 4.32 5.94
N LYS A 301 10.22 4.81 5.78
CA LYS A 301 9.14 4.68 6.79
C LYS A 301 8.71 3.23 6.99
N ASN A 302 8.75 2.44 5.93
CA ASN A 302 8.38 1.01 5.94
C ASN A 302 9.53 0.11 6.41
N THR A 303 10.67 0.67 6.80
CA THR A 303 11.79 -0.11 7.34
C THR A 303 11.67 -0.23 8.85
N LEU A 304 11.83 -1.46 9.35
CA LEU A 304 11.77 -1.75 10.78
C LEU A 304 12.76 -0.93 11.61
N ALA A 305 12.37 -0.57 12.81
CA ALA A 305 13.12 0.23 13.78
C ALA A 305 13.40 1.69 13.34
N VAL A 306 12.90 2.14 12.19
CA VAL A 306 12.91 3.55 11.81
C VAL A 306 11.84 4.29 12.62
N ARG A 307 12.30 5.27 13.42
CA ARG A 307 11.42 6.08 14.27
C ARG A 307 11.04 7.42 13.66
N ARG A 308 11.87 7.92 12.76
CA ARG A 308 11.67 9.21 12.10
C ARG A 308 12.41 9.23 10.76
N VAL A 309 11.78 9.82 9.76
CA VAL A 309 12.41 10.08 8.46
C VAL A 309 12.52 11.58 8.22
N ILE A 310 13.70 12.04 7.81
CA ILE A 310 14.01 13.41 7.41
C ILE A 310 14.40 13.35 5.93
N ASN A 311 13.47 13.71 5.05
CA ASN A 311 13.67 13.64 3.61
C ASN A 311 14.24 14.94 3.05
N ASN A 312 15.57 15.00 2.92
CA ASN A 312 16.32 16.12 2.33
C ASN A 312 16.68 15.89 0.85
N LEU A 313 16.02 14.94 0.19
CA LEU A 313 16.21 14.71 -1.25
C LEU A 313 15.74 15.90 -2.07
N LYS A 314 16.56 16.29 -3.05
CA LYS A 314 16.22 17.32 -4.04
C LYS A 314 15.79 16.67 -5.33
N VAL A 315 14.67 17.13 -5.86
CA VAL A 315 14.20 16.69 -7.18
C VAL A 315 14.97 17.46 -8.26
N LYS A 316 15.70 16.72 -9.10
CA LYS A 316 16.39 17.26 -10.26
C LYS A 316 15.96 16.48 -11.48
N VAL A 317 15.04 17.06 -12.23
CA VAL A 317 14.48 16.43 -13.44
C VAL A 317 15.48 16.59 -14.59
N PRO A 318 15.99 15.47 -15.16
CA PRO A 318 16.76 15.53 -16.40
C PRO A 318 15.86 16.06 -17.51
N ASP A 319 16.41 16.93 -18.39
CA ASP A 319 15.69 17.50 -19.53
C ASP A 319 14.30 18.03 -19.16
N TRP A 320 14.29 18.91 -18.13
CA TRP A 320 13.05 19.47 -17.60
C TRP A 320 12.22 20.16 -18.70
N PRO A 321 10.92 19.77 -18.89
CA PRO A 321 10.13 20.21 -20.05
C PRO A 321 9.66 21.68 -19.97
N GLY A 322 9.85 22.35 -18.84
CA GLY A 322 9.38 23.72 -18.60
C GLY A 322 7.96 23.80 -18.04
N ASP A 323 7.64 24.95 -17.43
CA ASP A 323 6.37 25.12 -16.69
C ASP A 323 5.12 24.98 -17.56
N LEU A 324 5.18 25.42 -18.81
CA LEU A 324 4.03 25.34 -19.73
C LEU A 324 3.64 23.88 -19.99
N GLU A 325 4.62 23.03 -20.29
CA GLU A 325 4.39 21.62 -20.56
C GLU A 325 3.98 20.87 -19.29
N VAL A 326 4.64 21.15 -18.14
CA VAL A 326 4.23 20.57 -16.85
C VAL A 326 2.80 20.94 -16.48
N THR A 327 2.38 22.20 -16.71
CA THR A 327 1.00 22.64 -16.48
C THR A 327 0.01 21.86 -17.34
N LYS A 328 0.32 21.71 -18.63
CA LYS A 328 -0.52 20.99 -19.59
C LYS A 328 -0.65 19.51 -19.19
N GLN A 329 0.49 18.83 -18.97
CA GLN A 329 0.51 17.41 -18.58
C GLN A 329 -0.22 17.18 -17.25
N ALA A 330 -0.08 18.07 -16.26
CA ALA A 330 -0.78 17.96 -15.00
C ALA A 330 -2.31 18.10 -15.16
N ALA A 331 -2.76 19.05 -15.98
CA ALA A 331 -4.19 19.22 -16.26
C ALA A 331 -4.78 18.00 -17.01
N GLU A 332 -4.05 17.49 -18.00
CA GLU A 332 -4.44 16.29 -18.76
C GLU A 332 -4.45 15.05 -17.87
N ALA A 333 -3.45 14.87 -16.99
CA ALA A 333 -3.40 13.75 -16.05
C ALA A 333 -4.59 13.74 -15.07
N LEU A 334 -4.96 14.92 -14.54
CA LEU A 334 -6.15 15.06 -13.70
C LEU A 334 -7.45 14.72 -14.46
N GLY A 335 -7.54 15.13 -15.74
CA GLY A 335 -8.71 14.84 -16.58
C GLY A 335 -8.82 13.37 -17.01
N ARG A 336 -7.70 12.64 -17.09
CA ARG A 336 -7.67 11.20 -17.42
C ARG A 336 -7.95 10.31 -16.23
N ASP A 337 -7.82 10.82 -14.99
CA ASP A 337 -7.96 10.01 -13.78
C ASP A 337 -9.41 9.60 -13.53
N ALA A 338 -9.61 8.32 -13.22
CA ALA A 338 -10.92 7.70 -13.06
C ALA A 338 -11.76 8.26 -11.90
N HIS A 339 -11.16 8.93 -10.93
CA HIS A 339 -11.87 9.58 -9.82
C HIS A 339 -12.01 11.09 -9.99
N LEU A 340 -11.17 11.71 -10.82
CA LEU A 340 -11.05 13.17 -10.90
C LEU A 340 -11.62 13.76 -12.20
N PHE A 341 -11.89 12.95 -13.23
CA PHE A 341 -12.31 13.40 -14.54
C PHE A 341 -13.57 14.27 -14.53
N ALA A 342 -14.47 14.06 -13.58
CA ALA A 342 -15.69 14.85 -13.40
C ALA A 342 -15.48 16.10 -12.52
N SER A 343 -14.31 16.26 -11.91
CA SER A 343 -13.97 17.36 -11.02
C SER A 343 -13.37 18.51 -11.80
N ASN A 344 -13.81 19.74 -11.54
CA ASN A 344 -13.27 20.94 -12.21
C ASN A 344 -11.95 21.37 -11.54
N LEU A 345 -10.89 20.55 -11.72
CA LEU A 345 -9.57 20.83 -11.19
C LEU A 345 -8.72 21.62 -12.20
N LYS A 346 -7.91 22.52 -11.66
CA LYS A 346 -6.97 23.35 -12.42
C LYS A 346 -5.56 23.11 -11.89
N ALA A 347 -4.60 23.01 -12.80
CA ALA A 347 -3.18 22.97 -12.50
C ALA A 347 -2.46 24.19 -13.05
N SER A 348 -1.40 24.63 -12.38
CA SER A 348 -0.44 25.61 -12.88
C SER A 348 0.93 25.33 -12.30
N SER A 349 1.99 25.48 -13.09
CA SER A 349 3.38 25.25 -12.67
C SER A 349 4.18 26.55 -12.65
N HIS A 350 5.09 26.66 -11.68
CA HIS A 350 6.07 27.71 -11.58
C HIS A 350 7.38 27.15 -11.03
N PHE A 351 8.43 27.12 -11.86
CA PHE A 351 9.71 26.45 -11.57
C PHE A 351 9.55 25.00 -11.09
N GLY A 352 8.65 24.23 -11.76
CA GLY A 352 8.37 22.85 -11.41
C GLY A 352 7.55 22.66 -10.12
N LYS A 353 7.14 23.72 -9.46
CA LYS A 353 6.19 23.71 -8.36
C LYS A 353 4.77 23.79 -8.91
N VAL A 354 4.02 22.69 -8.79
CA VAL A 354 2.68 22.58 -9.36
C VAL A 354 1.64 22.90 -8.31
N TYR A 355 0.79 23.85 -8.60
CA TYR A 355 -0.37 24.24 -7.79
C TYR A 355 -1.61 23.58 -8.36
N VAL A 356 -2.33 22.82 -7.54
CA VAL A 356 -3.62 22.23 -7.91
C VAL A 356 -4.72 22.91 -7.10
N SER A 357 -5.78 23.34 -7.78
CA SER A 357 -6.93 24.05 -7.16
C SER A 357 -8.23 23.60 -7.79
N GLY A 358 -9.34 23.84 -7.07
CA GLY A 358 -10.70 23.45 -7.45
C GLY A 358 -11.42 22.81 -6.29
N THR A 359 -12.49 22.09 -6.58
CA THR A 359 -13.34 21.46 -5.55
C THR A 359 -13.56 19.98 -5.94
N VAL A 360 -13.49 19.12 -4.94
CA VAL A 360 -13.73 17.67 -5.03
C VAL A 360 -14.74 17.24 -3.96
N ASN A 361 -15.27 16.01 -4.08
CA ASN A 361 -16.30 15.52 -3.19
C ASN A 361 -15.77 14.85 -1.92
N SER A 362 -14.47 14.50 -1.90
CA SER A 362 -13.91 13.76 -0.77
C SER A 362 -12.42 14.10 -0.52
N TYR A 363 -11.95 13.81 0.69
CA TYR A 363 -10.53 13.88 1.01
C TYR A 363 -9.70 12.86 0.23
N PHE A 364 -10.29 11.72 -0.13
CA PHE A 364 -9.66 10.76 -1.02
C PHE A 364 -9.36 11.38 -2.39
N GLU A 365 -10.33 12.03 -3.03
CA GLU A 365 -10.14 12.72 -4.30
C GLU A 365 -9.09 13.83 -4.19
N LYS A 366 -9.08 14.58 -3.09
CA LYS A 366 -8.05 15.59 -2.82
C LYS A 366 -6.64 14.98 -2.77
N GLN A 367 -6.45 13.89 -2.04
CA GLN A 367 -5.17 13.18 -1.99
C GLN A 367 -4.81 12.54 -3.34
N ARG A 368 -5.81 12.02 -4.04
CA ARG A 368 -5.63 11.46 -5.38
C ARG A 368 -5.11 12.51 -6.36
N ALA A 369 -5.68 13.72 -6.36
CA ALA A 369 -5.22 14.83 -7.19
C ALA A 369 -3.74 15.15 -6.96
N GLU A 370 -3.30 15.15 -5.70
CA GLU A 370 -1.90 15.36 -5.36
C GLU A 370 -1.01 14.21 -5.87
N THR A 371 -1.46 12.97 -5.74
CA THR A 371 -0.72 11.79 -6.20
C THR A 371 -0.59 11.76 -7.72
N VAL A 372 -1.67 12.04 -8.44
CA VAL A 372 -1.68 12.10 -9.91
C VAL A 372 -0.66 13.13 -10.41
N VAL A 373 -0.70 14.33 -9.85
CA VAL A 373 0.22 15.41 -10.27
C VAL A 373 1.67 15.14 -9.85
N ALA A 374 1.90 14.47 -8.72
CA ALA A 374 3.25 14.10 -8.28
C ALA A 374 3.93 13.09 -9.22
N ASN A 375 3.16 12.34 -10.00
CA ASN A 375 3.66 11.39 -11.00
C ASN A 375 3.86 12.03 -12.39
N VAL A 376 3.52 13.30 -12.55
CA VAL A 376 3.76 14.00 -13.82
C VAL A 376 5.25 14.32 -13.99
N ARG A 377 5.80 13.99 -15.17
CA ARG A 377 7.19 14.29 -15.50
C ARG A 377 7.42 15.80 -15.43
N GLY A 378 8.40 16.23 -14.65
CA GLY A 378 8.72 17.64 -14.48
C GLY A 378 8.15 18.29 -13.23
N ALA A 379 7.19 17.66 -12.54
CA ALA A 379 6.73 18.11 -11.24
C ALA A 379 7.83 17.87 -10.17
N MET A 380 8.23 18.94 -9.47
CA MET A 380 9.26 18.88 -8.43
C MET A 380 8.66 19.05 -7.03
N GLU A 381 7.53 19.75 -6.94
CA GLU A 381 6.76 19.97 -5.73
C GLU A 381 5.28 20.11 -6.09
N VAL A 382 4.37 19.64 -5.24
CA VAL A 382 2.93 19.84 -5.39
C VAL A 382 2.40 20.65 -4.23
N VAL A 383 1.64 21.71 -4.54
CA VAL A 383 0.87 22.50 -3.57
C VAL A 383 -0.60 22.25 -3.82
N ASN A 384 -1.18 21.41 -2.98
CA ASN A 384 -2.57 21.00 -3.08
C ASN A 384 -3.49 22.01 -2.38
N ARG A 385 -4.13 22.90 -3.17
CA ARG A 385 -5.13 23.89 -2.74
C ARG A 385 -6.56 23.46 -3.05
N VAL A 386 -6.77 22.18 -3.32
CA VAL A 386 -8.10 21.62 -3.59
C VAL A 386 -8.94 21.70 -2.31
N SER A 387 -10.14 22.25 -2.42
CA SER A 387 -11.16 22.23 -1.36
C SER A 387 -12.01 20.97 -1.49
N VAL A 388 -12.47 20.45 -0.36
CA VAL A 388 -13.46 19.37 -0.32
C VAL A 388 -14.82 20.02 -0.11
N ASP A 389 -15.77 19.74 -1.00
CA ASP A 389 -17.16 20.17 -0.86
C ASP A 389 -17.82 19.30 0.21
N SER A 390 -17.87 19.82 1.43
CA SER A 390 -18.46 19.09 2.54
C SER A 390 -19.97 19.29 2.60
N ARG A 391 -20.73 18.52 1.82
CA ARG A 391 -22.11 18.18 2.19
C ARG A 391 -22.14 17.14 3.32
N TRP A 392 -21.02 17.00 3.98
CA TRP A 392 -20.81 16.06 5.06
C TRP A 392 -21.61 16.50 6.30
N GLN A 393 -22.54 15.68 6.72
CA GLN A 393 -23.18 15.84 8.01
C GLN A 393 -22.17 15.42 9.08
N PRO A 394 -21.88 16.29 10.05
CA PRO A 394 -20.96 15.96 11.13
C PRO A 394 -21.52 14.80 11.93
N LYS A 395 -20.75 13.72 12.08
CA LYS A 395 -21.05 12.68 13.06
C LYS A 395 -20.90 13.25 14.47
N GLU A 396 -21.70 12.75 15.38
CA GLU A 396 -21.53 13.01 16.81
C GLU A 396 -20.22 12.37 17.32
N ASP A 397 -19.66 12.92 18.39
CA ASP A 397 -18.38 12.46 18.93
C ASP A 397 -18.40 11.00 19.36
N ASP A 398 -19.53 10.51 19.89
CA ASP A 398 -19.70 9.11 20.28
C ASP A 398 -19.71 8.18 19.07
N GLU A 399 -20.35 8.55 17.96
CA GLU A 399 -20.33 7.79 16.71
C GLU A 399 -18.92 7.71 16.10
N ILE A 400 -18.19 8.84 16.15
CA ILE A 400 -16.78 8.86 15.68
C ILE A 400 -15.93 7.93 16.57
N HIS A 401 -16.13 7.96 17.87
CA HIS A 401 -15.38 7.14 18.82
C HIS A 401 -15.60 5.66 18.55
N GLU A 402 -16.85 5.22 18.45
CA GLU A 402 -17.21 3.83 18.16
C GLU A 402 -16.65 3.33 16.82
N ASP A 403 -16.75 4.15 15.77
CA ASP A 403 -16.24 3.79 14.45
C ASP A 403 -14.70 3.66 14.45
N VAL A 404 -13.98 4.57 15.11
CA VAL A 404 -12.53 4.50 15.21
C VAL A 404 -12.10 3.29 16.05
N GLU A 405 -12.78 3.02 17.18
CA GLU A 405 -12.51 1.87 18.03
C GLU A 405 -12.74 0.55 17.29
N ARG A 406 -13.84 0.43 16.56
CA ARG A 406 -14.14 -0.75 15.72
C ARG A 406 -13.02 -0.99 14.70
N ARG A 407 -12.59 0.05 13.97
CA ARG A 407 -11.51 -0.03 12.98
C ARG A 407 -10.20 -0.50 13.60
N PHE A 408 -9.88 -0.02 14.80
CA PHE A 408 -8.67 -0.46 15.50
C PHE A 408 -8.77 -1.93 15.92
N ARG A 409 -9.93 -2.37 16.41
CA ARG A 409 -10.18 -3.76 16.81
C ARG A 409 -10.03 -4.75 15.65
N PHE A 410 -10.54 -4.41 14.48
CA PHE A 410 -10.48 -5.26 13.28
C PHE A 410 -9.20 -5.05 12.44
N SER A 411 -8.35 -4.10 12.78
CA SER A 411 -7.06 -3.93 12.14
C SER A 411 -6.09 -5.06 12.50
N PRO A 412 -5.54 -5.81 11.55
CA PRO A 412 -4.53 -6.82 11.85
C PRO A 412 -3.19 -6.18 12.24
N ILE A 413 -2.99 -4.89 11.93
CA ILE A 413 -1.75 -4.17 12.12
C ILE A 413 -1.69 -3.52 13.50
N LEU A 414 -2.81 -2.93 13.98
CA LEU A 414 -2.83 -2.16 15.22
C LEU A 414 -3.05 -3.06 16.46
N ASP A 415 -2.35 -2.72 17.53
CA ASP A 415 -2.66 -3.19 18.87
C ASP A 415 -3.61 -2.19 19.54
N ALA A 416 -4.92 -2.44 19.38
CA ALA A 416 -5.96 -1.53 19.88
C ALA A 416 -5.85 -1.27 21.40
N GLU A 417 -5.38 -2.28 22.19
CA GLU A 417 -5.26 -2.18 23.65
C GLU A 417 -4.21 -1.15 24.10
N GLN A 418 -3.25 -0.80 23.23
CA GLN A 418 -2.19 0.17 23.54
C GLN A 418 -2.51 1.59 23.09
N ILE A 419 -3.66 1.78 22.42
CA ILE A 419 -4.04 3.05 21.85
C ILE A 419 -5.30 3.55 22.56
N ARG A 420 -5.21 4.72 23.18
CA ARG A 420 -6.35 5.41 23.77
C ARG A 420 -6.89 6.43 22.78
N ILE A 421 -8.20 6.38 22.58
CA ILE A 421 -8.93 7.25 21.68
C ILE A 421 -9.74 8.23 22.55
N SER A 422 -9.70 9.51 22.21
CA SER A 422 -10.64 10.51 22.74
C SER A 422 -11.12 11.41 21.62
N VAL A 423 -12.41 11.70 21.61
CA VAL A 423 -13.04 12.55 20.59
C VAL A 423 -13.67 13.75 21.27
N VAL A 424 -13.39 14.96 20.76
CA VAL A 424 -13.98 16.21 21.22
C VAL A 424 -14.19 17.13 20.01
N ASP A 425 -15.41 17.56 19.77
CA ASP A 425 -15.80 18.42 18.64
C ASP A 425 -15.29 17.87 17.28
N GLY A 426 -15.41 16.57 17.07
CA GLY A 426 -14.92 15.87 15.86
C GLY A 426 -13.40 15.79 15.77
N THR A 427 -12.66 16.17 16.80
CA THR A 427 -11.21 16.03 16.88
C THR A 427 -10.86 14.75 17.60
N VAL A 428 -10.28 13.78 16.87
CA VAL A 428 -9.77 12.51 17.43
C VAL A 428 -8.35 12.73 17.92
N THR A 429 -8.11 12.47 19.20
CA THR A 429 -6.77 12.45 19.79
C THR A 429 -6.37 11.01 20.09
N LEU A 430 -5.26 10.57 19.52
CA LEU A 430 -4.68 9.24 19.72
C LEU A 430 -3.47 9.33 20.64
N ARG A 431 -3.46 8.55 21.74
CA ARG A 431 -2.37 8.48 22.72
C ARG A 431 -2.00 7.04 23.01
N GLY A 432 -0.74 6.80 23.31
CA GLY A 432 -0.21 5.48 23.64
C GLY A 432 1.06 5.18 22.87
N THR A 433 1.30 3.90 22.62
CA THR A 433 2.51 3.43 21.94
C THR A 433 2.19 2.54 20.76
N VAL A 434 3.03 2.62 19.74
CA VAL A 434 3.03 1.74 18.57
C VAL A 434 4.45 1.29 18.27
N ASP A 435 4.60 0.14 17.60
CA ASP A 435 5.91 -0.43 17.34
C ASP A 435 6.58 0.15 16.08
N THR A 436 5.79 0.70 15.15
CA THR A 436 6.31 1.21 13.85
C THR A 436 5.68 2.54 13.43
N LEU A 437 6.38 3.27 12.54
CA LEU A 437 5.82 4.45 11.87
C LEU A 437 4.62 4.10 11.00
N HIS A 438 4.60 2.86 10.48
CA HIS A 438 3.46 2.37 9.69
C HIS A 438 2.20 2.25 10.55
N GLU A 439 2.27 1.61 11.72
CA GLU A 439 1.15 1.54 12.66
C GLU A 439 0.65 2.94 13.06
N ARG A 440 1.57 3.88 13.33
CA ARG A 440 1.21 5.26 13.63
C ARG A 440 0.45 5.93 12.49
N ALA A 441 0.85 5.69 11.24
CA ALA A 441 0.18 6.21 10.05
C ALA A 441 -1.18 5.53 9.85
N THR A 442 -1.26 4.21 10.03
CA THR A 442 -2.50 3.43 9.95
C THR A 442 -3.52 3.90 10.98
N ALA A 443 -3.10 4.15 12.22
CA ALA A 443 -3.98 4.69 13.26
C ALA A 443 -4.55 6.07 12.86
N THR A 444 -3.74 6.95 12.26
CA THR A 444 -4.23 8.24 11.72
C THR A 444 -5.23 8.02 10.59
N GLN A 445 -4.95 7.10 9.68
CA GLN A 445 -5.83 6.79 8.55
C GLN A 445 -7.19 6.26 9.03
N HIS A 446 -7.20 5.29 9.96
CA HIS A 446 -8.42 4.76 10.53
C HIS A 446 -9.24 5.81 11.27
N ALA A 447 -8.58 6.73 12.01
CA ALA A 447 -9.27 7.84 12.66
C ALA A 447 -9.95 8.79 11.65
N ASN A 448 -9.25 9.12 10.55
CA ASN A 448 -9.84 9.93 9.48
C ASN A 448 -11.02 9.22 8.80
N GLN A 449 -10.88 7.92 8.55
CA GLN A 449 -11.94 7.09 7.95
C GLN A 449 -13.15 6.92 8.89
N GLY A 450 -12.94 6.90 10.22
CA GLY A 450 -13.99 6.87 11.23
C GLY A 450 -14.80 8.17 11.34
N GLY A 451 -14.42 9.21 10.59
CA GLY A 451 -15.18 10.45 10.50
C GLY A 451 -14.55 11.63 11.27
N ALA A 452 -13.30 11.50 11.71
CA ALA A 452 -12.60 12.60 12.36
C ALA A 452 -12.50 13.83 11.44
N ARG A 453 -12.88 15.00 11.95
CA ARG A 453 -12.62 16.30 11.29
C ARG A 453 -11.14 16.67 11.36
N ARG A 454 -10.50 16.25 12.45
CA ARG A 454 -9.07 16.47 12.73
C ARG A 454 -8.53 15.30 13.53
N VAL A 455 -7.30 14.89 13.24
CA VAL A 455 -6.59 13.88 14.04
C VAL A 455 -5.36 14.50 14.67
N ILE A 456 -5.25 14.36 16.00
CA ILE A 456 -4.06 14.71 16.79
C ILE A 456 -3.41 13.38 17.19
N ASN A 457 -2.41 12.97 16.42
CA ASN A 457 -1.70 11.72 16.67
C ASN A 457 -0.50 11.97 17.61
N GLN A 458 -0.64 11.58 18.87
CA GLN A 458 0.37 11.65 19.93
C GLN A 458 0.92 10.25 20.27
N LEU A 459 0.83 9.29 19.33
CA LEU A 459 1.40 7.95 19.53
C LEU A 459 2.92 8.01 19.47
N ASP A 460 3.56 7.41 20.47
CA ASP A 460 5.01 7.21 20.48
C ASP A 460 5.38 5.93 19.74
N VAL A 461 6.41 6.02 18.87
CA VAL A 461 6.98 4.85 18.20
C VAL A 461 8.10 4.31 19.07
N GLN A 462 7.83 3.23 19.79
CA GLN A 462 8.78 2.59 20.69
C GLN A 462 9.04 1.15 20.24
N SER A 463 10.31 0.81 19.98
CA SER A 463 10.68 -0.61 19.97
C SER A 463 10.71 -1.10 21.42
N ARG A 464 9.88 -2.07 21.76
CA ARG A 464 9.83 -2.65 23.12
C ARG A 464 11.22 -3.15 23.51
N ARG A 465 11.70 -2.77 24.71
CA ARG A 465 12.87 -3.40 25.31
C ARG A 465 12.41 -4.71 25.97
N SER A 466 13.18 -5.77 25.86
CA SER A 466 12.93 -7.10 26.46
C SER A 466 12.88 -7.10 28.00
N THR A 467 12.90 -5.94 28.65
CA THR A 467 12.93 -5.81 30.12
C THR A 467 11.55 -5.85 30.79
N ASP A 468 10.45 -5.79 30.03
CA ASP A 468 9.12 -5.76 30.63
C ASP A 468 8.48 -7.16 30.82
N LEU A 469 9.20 -8.24 30.44
CA LEU A 469 8.73 -9.62 30.59
C LEU A 469 9.16 -10.30 31.91
N THR A 470 9.92 -9.61 32.78
CA THR A 470 10.40 -10.18 34.06
C THR A 470 9.72 -9.60 35.31
N GLY A 471 8.64 -8.86 35.18
CA GLY A 471 7.91 -8.24 36.28
C GLY A 471 6.69 -9.03 36.72
N GLY A 472 6.82 -10.34 37.09
CA GLY A 472 5.66 -11.12 37.51
C GLY A 472 5.98 -12.42 38.24
N SER A 473 6.95 -12.40 39.18
CA SER A 473 7.01 -13.45 40.19
C SER A 473 7.94 -13.06 41.34
N GLU A 474 7.45 -12.28 42.27
CA GLU A 474 7.92 -12.31 43.67
C GLU A 474 6.87 -11.60 44.54
N SER A 475 6.07 -12.40 45.24
CA SER A 475 5.65 -12.36 46.63
C SER A 475 4.31 -13.08 46.83
#